data_fe3e7cf38b5e62e3d2b9ce000d521a16
#
_entry.id   fe3e7cf38b5e62e3d2b9ce000d521a16
#
_cell.length_a   1.000
_cell.length_b   1.000
_cell.length_c   1.000
_cell.angle_alpha   90.00
_cell.angle_beta   90.00
_cell.angle_gamma   90.00
#
_symmetry.space_group_name_H-M   'P 1'
#
loop_
_entity.id
_entity.type
_entity.pdbx_description
1 polymer ?
#
loop_
_entity_poly.entity_id
_entity_poly.type
_entity_poly.pdbx_seq_one_letter_code
_entity_poly.pdbx_strand_id
1 'polypeptide(L)'
;MRLVIQRCLEASVTIDGKCVSSIGKGLLVLVGVEQGDTEADVDWLVGKTAGMRIFDDENGVMNLSVNDIGGDALAVSQFTLTASTRKGNRPSYIRAAGHGLAIPLYESYCAKLSAAIGKPVGRGVFGADMKVALVNDGPVTIIIDSRIRE
;
A
#
# COMPACT_ATOMS: atom_id res chain seq x y z
N MET A 1 -10.66 5.29 -1.88
CA MET A 1 -9.52 4.59 -1.27
C MET A 1 -8.26 4.95 -2.02
N ARG A 2 -7.18 5.27 -1.31
CA ARG A 2 -5.94 5.75 -1.94
C ARG A 2 -4.75 4.93 -1.50
N LEU A 3 -3.89 4.59 -2.45
CA LEU A 3 -2.63 3.91 -2.20
C LEU A 3 -1.45 4.78 -2.61
N VAL A 4 -0.36 4.67 -1.86
CA VAL A 4 0.97 5.08 -2.30
C VAL A 4 1.83 3.83 -2.34
N ILE A 5 2.30 3.48 -3.52
CA ILE A 5 3.05 2.25 -3.78
C ILE A 5 4.48 2.62 -4.11
N GLN A 6 5.42 2.02 -3.41
CA GLN A 6 6.85 2.21 -3.62
C GLN A 6 7.52 0.88 -3.97
N ARG A 7 8.21 0.85 -5.10
CA ARG A 7 9.07 -0.28 -5.46
C ARG A 7 10.27 -0.29 -4.53
N CYS A 8 10.56 -1.42 -3.90
CA CYS A 8 11.62 -1.50 -2.91
C CYS A 8 12.51 -2.73 -3.09
N LEU A 9 13.76 -2.62 -2.63
CA LEU A 9 14.68 -3.74 -2.48
C LEU A 9 14.41 -4.50 -1.19
N GLU A 10 13.99 -3.77 -0.16
CA GLU A 10 13.58 -4.30 1.14
C GLU A 10 12.67 -3.28 1.83
N ALA A 11 11.81 -3.76 2.71
CA ALA A 11 10.98 -2.94 3.59
C ALA A 11 10.67 -3.68 4.87
N SER A 12 10.42 -2.93 5.94
CA SER A 12 10.08 -3.49 7.25
C SER A 12 9.21 -2.56 8.09
N VAL A 13 8.49 -3.14 9.02
CA VAL A 13 7.73 -2.45 10.05
C VAL A 13 8.23 -2.86 11.42
N THR A 14 8.59 -1.88 12.23
CA THR A 14 9.04 -2.07 13.62
C THR A 14 8.07 -1.35 14.56
N ILE A 15 7.64 -2.04 15.61
CA ILE A 15 6.77 -1.52 16.68
C ILE A 15 7.43 -1.83 18.01
N ASP A 16 7.58 -0.81 18.86
CA ASP A 16 8.22 -0.93 20.18
C ASP A 16 9.59 -1.65 20.12
N GLY A 17 10.40 -1.32 19.12
CA GLY A 17 11.72 -1.89 18.92
C GLY A 17 11.74 -3.30 18.32
N LYS A 18 10.58 -3.90 18.02
CA LYS A 18 10.48 -5.24 17.42
C LYS A 18 10.05 -5.16 15.96
N CYS A 19 10.78 -5.82 15.08
CA CYS A 19 10.37 -6.01 13.70
C CYS A 19 9.19 -6.98 13.64
N VAL A 20 8.01 -6.47 13.25
CA VAL A 20 6.78 -7.26 13.16
C VAL A 20 6.54 -7.81 11.76
N SER A 21 7.13 -7.20 10.74
CA SER A 21 7.04 -7.66 9.34
C SER A 21 8.22 -7.14 8.54
N SER A 22 8.72 -7.95 7.63
CA SER A 22 9.78 -7.55 6.68
C SER A 22 9.62 -8.29 5.36
N ILE A 23 10.03 -7.63 4.28
CA ILE A 23 10.02 -8.19 2.93
C ILE A 23 11.35 -7.91 2.23
N GLY A 24 11.66 -8.70 1.21
CA GLY A 24 12.71 -8.43 0.25
C GLY A 24 12.20 -7.56 -0.91
N LYS A 25 12.70 -7.83 -2.12
CA LYS A 25 12.32 -7.09 -3.33
C LYS A 25 10.82 -7.19 -3.59
N GLY A 26 10.19 -6.04 -3.79
CA GLY A 26 8.76 -5.99 -4.02
C GLY A 26 8.16 -4.60 -3.86
N LEU A 27 7.01 -4.53 -3.20
CA LEU A 27 6.22 -3.32 -3.03
C LEU A 27 5.96 -3.02 -1.55
N LEU A 28 6.26 -1.78 -1.14
CA LEU A 28 5.66 -1.20 0.06
C LEU A 28 4.41 -0.43 -0.35
N VAL A 29 3.28 -0.73 0.26
CA VAL A 29 1.99 -0.12 -0.04
C VAL A 29 1.43 0.57 1.19
N LEU A 30 1.30 1.89 1.14
CA LEU A 30 0.58 2.67 2.12
C LEU A 30 -0.90 2.71 1.72
N VAL A 31 -1.80 2.39 2.64
CA VAL A 31 -3.23 2.22 2.38
C VAL A 31 -4.06 3.22 3.17
N GLY A 32 -4.71 4.15 2.47
CA GLY A 32 -5.63 5.12 3.05
C GLY A 32 -7.08 4.81 2.66
N VAL A 33 -7.94 4.63 3.65
CA VAL A 33 -9.37 4.39 3.45
C VAL A 33 -10.15 5.67 3.72
N GLU A 34 -11.03 6.05 2.82
CA GLU A 34 -11.92 7.22 2.95
C GLU A 34 -13.35 6.80 3.27
N GLN A 35 -14.09 7.72 3.84
CA GLN A 35 -15.53 7.53 4.05
C GLN A 35 -16.23 7.20 2.72
N GLY A 36 -17.09 6.19 2.74
CA GLY A 36 -17.84 5.74 1.56
C GLY A 36 -17.07 4.81 0.63
N ASP A 37 -15.83 4.42 0.95
CA ASP A 37 -15.13 3.36 0.24
C ASP A 37 -15.83 2.01 0.47
N THR A 38 -15.71 1.12 -0.51
CA THR A 38 -16.38 -0.18 -0.54
C THR A 38 -15.43 -1.30 -0.97
N GLU A 39 -15.91 -2.54 -0.91
CA GLU A 39 -15.16 -3.70 -1.44
C GLU A 39 -14.83 -3.56 -2.94
N ALA A 40 -15.66 -2.85 -3.72
CA ALA A 40 -15.35 -2.59 -5.13
C ALA A 40 -14.10 -1.74 -5.31
N ASP A 41 -13.83 -0.80 -4.38
CA ASP A 41 -12.59 -0.03 -4.37
C ASP A 41 -11.39 -0.93 -4.06
N VAL A 42 -11.55 -1.84 -3.10
CA VAL A 42 -10.53 -2.83 -2.74
C VAL A 42 -10.20 -3.72 -3.94
N ASP A 43 -11.21 -4.29 -4.58
CA ASP A 43 -11.03 -5.20 -5.73
C ASP A 43 -10.26 -4.53 -6.87
N TRP A 44 -10.64 -3.31 -7.21
CA TRP A 44 -9.96 -2.55 -8.25
C TRP A 44 -8.49 -2.26 -7.90
N LEU A 45 -8.23 -1.82 -6.66
CA LEU A 45 -6.88 -1.50 -6.20
C LEU A 45 -5.99 -2.73 -6.06
N VAL A 46 -6.52 -3.86 -5.62
CA VAL A 46 -5.79 -5.14 -5.60
C VAL A 46 -5.35 -5.53 -7.00
N GLY A 47 -6.27 -5.48 -7.98
CA GLY A 47 -5.96 -5.78 -9.37
C GLY A 47 -4.86 -4.86 -9.92
N LYS A 48 -4.91 -3.57 -9.61
CA LYS A 48 -3.88 -2.61 -10.01
C LYS A 48 -2.53 -2.91 -9.32
N THR A 49 -2.53 -3.14 -8.02
CA THR A 49 -1.29 -3.42 -7.27
C THR A 49 -0.60 -4.68 -7.78
N ALA A 50 -1.34 -5.77 -7.97
CA ALA A 50 -0.77 -7.04 -8.42
C ALA A 50 -0.32 -7.00 -9.89
N GLY A 51 -1.05 -6.25 -10.73
CA GLY A 51 -0.81 -6.24 -12.19
C GLY A 51 0.07 -5.12 -12.70
N MET A 52 0.40 -4.12 -11.87
CA MET A 52 1.18 -2.96 -12.31
C MET A 52 2.61 -3.35 -12.70
N ARG A 53 2.99 -2.98 -13.93
CA ARG A 53 4.25 -3.40 -14.55
C ARG A 53 5.35 -2.36 -14.32
N ILE A 54 5.87 -2.32 -13.10
CA ILE A 54 6.88 -1.34 -12.66
C ILE A 54 8.23 -1.98 -12.28
N PHE A 55 8.43 -3.25 -12.56
CA PHE A 55 9.72 -3.90 -12.41
C PHE A 55 10.40 -4.08 -13.76
N ASP A 56 11.71 -3.92 -13.78
CA ASP A 56 12.48 -3.98 -15.02
C ASP A 56 12.54 -5.40 -15.57
N ASP A 57 12.37 -5.51 -16.88
CA ASP A 57 12.62 -6.73 -17.64
C ASP A 57 14.12 -6.88 -17.96
N GLU A 58 14.47 -7.89 -18.74
CA GLU A 58 15.85 -8.18 -19.15
C GLU A 58 16.51 -7.06 -19.97
N ASN A 59 15.71 -6.16 -20.55
CA ASN A 59 16.18 -5.00 -21.30
C ASN A 59 16.21 -3.71 -20.47
N GLY A 60 15.94 -3.79 -19.16
CA GLY A 60 15.91 -2.63 -18.27
C GLY A 60 14.67 -1.75 -18.46
N VAL A 61 13.60 -2.28 -19.03
CA VAL A 61 12.32 -1.58 -19.24
C VAL A 61 11.33 -2.00 -18.17
N MET A 62 10.65 -1.04 -17.55
CA MET A 62 9.56 -1.30 -16.61
C MET A 62 8.41 -2.01 -17.32
N ASN A 63 8.35 -3.32 -17.22
CA ASN A 63 7.47 -4.19 -17.99
C ASN A 63 6.94 -5.39 -17.22
N LEU A 64 7.48 -5.68 -16.04
CA LEU A 64 7.11 -6.82 -15.22
C LEU A 64 6.32 -6.39 -13.98
N SER A 65 5.35 -7.20 -13.59
CA SER A 65 4.60 -7.03 -12.35
C SER A 65 5.32 -7.64 -11.15
N VAL A 66 4.81 -7.37 -9.94
CA VAL A 66 5.30 -8.04 -8.73
C VAL A 66 5.14 -9.56 -8.82
N ASN A 67 4.08 -10.03 -9.49
CA ASN A 67 3.87 -11.46 -9.74
C ASN A 67 4.93 -12.04 -10.67
N ASP A 68 5.25 -11.35 -11.76
CA ASP A 68 6.23 -11.82 -12.76
C ASP A 68 7.60 -12.04 -12.15
N ILE A 69 8.00 -11.20 -11.20
CA ILE A 69 9.30 -11.29 -10.53
C ILE A 69 9.29 -12.17 -9.27
N GLY A 70 8.13 -12.73 -8.87
CA GLY A 70 7.99 -13.44 -7.60
C GLY A 70 8.28 -12.56 -6.38
N GLY A 71 7.97 -11.26 -6.48
CA GLY A 71 8.24 -10.29 -5.43
C GLY A 71 7.28 -10.36 -4.26
N ASP A 72 7.61 -9.63 -3.21
CA ASP A 72 6.82 -9.52 -1.99
C ASP A 72 5.96 -8.26 -1.99
N ALA A 73 5.02 -8.16 -1.05
CA ALA A 73 4.30 -6.93 -0.73
C ALA A 73 4.19 -6.76 0.79
N LEU A 74 4.32 -5.52 1.24
CA LEU A 74 4.11 -5.09 2.63
C LEU A 74 3.09 -3.96 2.62
N ALA A 75 1.93 -4.16 3.24
CA ALA A 75 0.86 -3.18 3.32
C ALA A 75 0.78 -2.55 4.71
N VAL A 76 0.75 -1.23 4.76
CA VAL A 76 0.68 -0.45 5.98
C VAL A 76 -0.51 0.51 5.91
N SER A 77 -1.37 0.50 6.91
CA SER A 77 -2.47 1.46 7.01
C SER A 77 -1.93 2.87 7.21
N GLN A 78 -2.46 3.85 6.46
CA GLN A 78 -1.99 5.24 6.46
C GLN A 78 -3.16 6.19 6.22
N PHE A 79 -3.94 6.51 7.27
CA PHE A 79 -5.10 7.39 7.14
C PHE A 79 -4.73 8.80 6.68
N THR A 80 -3.51 9.25 6.95
CA THR A 80 -3.02 10.58 6.56
C THR A 80 -2.93 10.79 5.05
N LEU A 81 -3.05 9.73 4.24
CA LEU A 81 -3.18 9.87 2.77
C LEU A 81 -4.47 10.59 2.36
N THR A 82 -5.44 10.69 3.27
CA THR A 82 -6.70 11.40 3.05
C THR A 82 -6.62 12.87 3.44
N ALA A 83 -5.46 13.34 3.89
CA ALA A 83 -5.25 14.69 4.38
C ALA A 83 -5.63 15.77 3.37
N SER A 84 -6.20 16.86 3.88
CA SER A 84 -6.41 18.08 3.12
C SER A 84 -5.72 19.26 3.83
N THR A 85 -4.88 19.97 3.10
CA THR A 85 -4.21 21.19 3.55
C THR A 85 -4.80 22.45 2.88
N ARG A 86 -5.99 22.32 2.28
CA ARG A 86 -6.63 23.41 1.52
C ARG A 86 -6.90 24.67 2.37
N LYS A 87 -7.16 24.47 3.68
CA LYS A 87 -7.49 25.57 4.60
C LYS A 87 -6.45 25.72 5.70
N GLY A 88 -5.21 26.05 5.33
CA GLY A 88 -4.13 26.29 6.29
C GLY A 88 -3.16 25.12 6.44
N ASN A 89 -2.19 25.30 7.34
CA ASN A 89 -1.03 24.38 7.46
C ASN A 89 -1.27 23.17 8.35
N ARG A 90 -2.36 23.15 9.12
CA ARG A 90 -2.77 21.97 9.89
C ARG A 90 -3.61 21.07 8.99
N PRO A 91 -3.14 19.84 8.66
CA PRO A 91 -3.91 18.93 7.83
C PRO A 91 -5.24 18.55 8.46
N SER A 92 -6.29 18.51 7.65
CA SER A 92 -7.60 17.98 8.04
C SER A 92 -7.74 16.54 7.55
N TYR A 93 -8.20 15.66 8.43
CA TYR A 93 -8.42 14.25 8.13
C TYR A 93 -9.92 13.88 8.11
N ILE A 94 -10.78 14.88 7.89
CA ILE A 94 -12.25 14.68 7.93
C ILE A 94 -12.74 13.63 6.93
N ARG A 95 -11.99 13.38 5.86
CA ARG A 95 -12.35 12.38 4.85
C ARG A 95 -11.94 10.97 5.23
N ALA A 96 -11.08 10.79 6.23
CA ALA A 96 -10.65 9.47 6.67
C ALA A 96 -11.84 8.65 7.19
N ALA A 97 -11.88 7.38 6.82
CA ALA A 97 -12.87 6.46 7.36
C ALA A 97 -12.60 6.19 8.86
N GLY A 98 -13.67 6.04 9.63
CA GLY A 98 -13.57 5.54 10.99
C GLY A 98 -13.13 4.07 11.03
N HIS A 99 -12.70 3.60 12.18
CA HIS A 99 -12.16 2.24 12.36
C HIS A 99 -13.13 1.14 11.93
N GLY A 100 -14.43 1.33 12.12
CA GLY A 100 -15.48 0.37 11.71
C GLY A 100 -15.54 0.09 10.21
N LEU A 101 -15.05 1.01 9.38
CA LEU A 101 -14.94 0.84 7.94
C LEU A 101 -13.48 0.61 7.51
N ALA A 102 -12.55 1.36 8.07
CA ALA A 102 -11.16 1.35 7.64
C ALA A 102 -10.47 0.00 7.91
N ILE A 103 -10.67 -0.58 9.10
CA ILE A 103 -10.03 -1.86 9.46
C ILE A 103 -10.51 -3.01 8.56
N PRO A 104 -11.84 -3.25 8.37
CA PRO A 104 -12.29 -4.32 7.49
C PRO A 104 -11.81 -4.17 6.04
N LEU A 105 -11.82 -2.95 5.48
CA LEU A 105 -11.37 -2.74 4.11
C LEU A 105 -9.85 -2.90 3.96
N TYR A 106 -9.07 -2.43 4.94
CA TYR A 106 -7.63 -2.67 4.97
C TYR A 106 -7.31 -4.17 5.04
N GLU A 107 -7.96 -4.92 5.91
CA GLU A 107 -7.76 -6.36 6.03
C GLU A 107 -8.20 -7.10 4.77
N SER A 108 -9.32 -6.70 4.18
CA SER A 108 -9.78 -7.24 2.90
C SER A 108 -8.75 -6.99 1.78
N TYR A 109 -8.19 -5.78 1.72
CA TYR A 109 -7.13 -5.47 0.77
C TYR A 109 -5.92 -6.40 0.95
N CYS A 110 -5.44 -6.59 2.17
CA CYS A 110 -4.30 -7.46 2.46
C CYS A 110 -4.60 -8.92 2.08
N ALA A 111 -5.77 -9.43 2.44
CA ALA A 111 -6.15 -10.81 2.14
C ALA A 111 -6.29 -11.06 0.63
N LYS A 112 -6.95 -10.14 -0.08
CA LYS A 112 -7.13 -10.25 -1.54
C LYS A 112 -5.81 -10.05 -2.29
N LEU A 113 -4.95 -9.15 -1.83
CA LEU A 113 -3.61 -8.99 -2.43
C LEU A 113 -2.76 -10.25 -2.20
N SER A 114 -2.83 -10.86 -1.02
CA SER A 114 -2.15 -12.14 -0.74
C SER A 114 -2.60 -13.23 -1.73
N ALA A 115 -3.91 -13.33 -1.99
CA ALA A 115 -4.43 -14.26 -2.98
C ALA A 115 -3.95 -13.93 -4.40
N ALA A 116 -3.93 -12.64 -4.77
CA ALA A 116 -3.53 -12.19 -6.11
C ALA A 116 -2.04 -12.43 -6.41
N ILE A 117 -1.16 -12.30 -5.42
CA ILE A 117 0.29 -12.52 -5.59
C ILE A 117 0.73 -13.93 -5.20
N GLY A 118 -0.17 -14.76 -4.66
CA GLY A 118 0.12 -16.17 -4.32
C GLY A 118 1.03 -16.38 -3.12
N LYS A 119 1.17 -15.39 -2.25
CA LYS A 119 1.97 -15.46 -1.01
C LYS A 119 1.43 -14.50 0.04
N PRO A 120 1.73 -14.72 1.34
CA PRO A 120 1.28 -13.81 2.40
C PRO A 120 1.83 -12.39 2.19
N VAL A 121 0.94 -11.40 2.27
CA VAL A 121 1.32 -9.99 2.32
C VAL A 121 1.77 -9.66 3.73
N GLY A 122 2.95 -9.02 3.87
CA GLY A 122 3.39 -8.45 5.13
C GLY A 122 2.46 -7.33 5.57
N ARG A 123 2.27 -7.18 6.88
CA ARG A 123 1.36 -6.19 7.45
C ARG A 123 2.01 -5.43 8.60
N GLY A 124 1.60 -4.15 8.75
CA GLY A 124 1.72 -3.45 10.01
C GLY A 124 0.59 -3.83 10.97
N VAL A 125 0.46 -3.06 12.04
CA VAL A 125 -0.65 -3.16 13.00
C VAL A 125 -1.46 -1.87 12.91
N PHE A 126 -2.74 -1.98 12.59
CA PHE A 126 -3.61 -0.81 12.42
C PHE A 126 -3.64 0.03 13.70
N GLY A 127 -3.38 1.34 13.57
CA GLY A 127 -3.39 2.29 14.69
C GLY A 127 -2.15 2.29 15.56
N ALA A 128 -1.19 1.39 15.36
CA ALA A 128 0.07 1.40 16.11
C ALA A 128 1.02 2.51 15.64
N ASP A 129 1.93 2.91 16.50
CA ASP A 129 3.09 3.72 16.11
C ASP A 129 4.13 2.81 15.45
N MET A 130 4.22 2.92 14.12
CA MET A 130 5.06 2.05 13.30
C MET A 130 6.26 2.82 12.76
N LYS A 131 7.45 2.22 12.87
CA LYS A 131 8.63 2.67 12.15
C LYS A 131 8.71 1.85 10.85
N VAL A 132 8.45 2.51 9.73
CA VAL A 132 8.43 1.90 8.41
C VAL A 132 9.74 2.24 7.72
N ALA A 133 10.55 1.24 7.48
CA ALA A 133 11.82 1.38 6.78
C ALA A 133 11.74 0.73 5.40
N LEU A 134 12.38 1.34 4.41
CA LEU A 134 12.48 0.77 3.07
C LEU A 134 13.70 1.33 2.34
N VAL A 135 14.15 0.60 1.33
CA VAL A 135 15.04 1.12 0.29
C VAL A 135 14.22 1.22 -1.00
N ASN A 136 13.85 2.45 -1.38
CA ASN A 136 13.13 2.68 -2.63
C ASN A 136 14.08 2.42 -3.81
N ASP A 137 13.64 1.56 -4.71
CA ASP A 137 14.42 1.13 -5.85
C ASP A 137 14.03 1.91 -7.10
N GLY A 138 14.91 2.85 -7.49
CA GLY A 138 14.69 3.63 -8.70
C GLY A 138 14.98 5.13 -8.61
N PRO A 139 14.32 5.99 -7.83
CA PRO A 139 13.10 5.74 -7.06
C PRO A 139 11.87 5.52 -7.95
N VAL A 140 10.96 4.68 -7.50
CA VAL A 140 9.65 4.48 -8.14
C VAL A 140 8.55 4.56 -7.08
N THR A 141 7.68 5.53 -7.22
CA THR A 141 6.55 5.79 -6.33
C THR A 141 5.32 6.11 -7.16
N ILE A 142 4.25 5.36 -6.97
CA ILE A 142 3.00 5.50 -7.72
C ILE A 142 1.86 5.77 -6.74
N ILE A 143 1.04 6.78 -7.05
CA ILE A 143 -0.17 7.10 -6.31
C ILE A 143 -1.36 6.60 -7.11
N ILE A 144 -2.25 5.84 -6.49
CA ILE A 144 -3.48 5.35 -7.11
C ILE A 144 -4.67 5.71 -6.21
N ASP A 145 -5.71 6.25 -6.82
CA ASP A 145 -6.96 6.56 -6.14
C ASP A 145 -8.13 5.87 -6.87
N SER A 146 -8.93 5.09 -6.12
CA SER A 146 -10.05 4.35 -6.71
C SER A 146 -11.17 5.25 -7.23
N ARG A 147 -11.26 6.48 -6.73
CA ARG A 147 -12.26 7.47 -7.15
C ARG A 147 -11.79 8.37 -8.28
N ILE A 148 -10.48 8.53 -8.41
CA ILE A 148 -9.84 9.34 -9.47
C ILE A 148 -8.94 8.39 -10.26
N ARG A 149 -9.55 7.65 -11.16
CA ARG A 149 -8.86 6.63 -11.96
C ARG A 149 -8.19 7.29 -13.17
N GLU A 150 -6.92 7.62 -13.01
CA GLU A 150 -6.06 8.21 -14.05
C GLU A 150 -5.21 7.13 -14.71
#